data_12fda20528d9bee1ed1b6ebf7ab8d261
#
_entry.id   12fda20528d9bee1ed1b6ebf7ab8d261
#
_cell.length_a   1.000
_cell.length_b   1.000
_cell.length_c   1.000
_cell.angle_alpha   90.00
_cell.angle_beta   90.00
_cell.angle_gamma   90.00
#
_symmetry.space_group_name_H-M   'P 1'
#
loop_
_entity.id
_entity.type
_entity.pdbx_description
1 polymer ?
#
loop_
_entity_poly.entity_id
_entity_poly.type
_entity_poly.pdbx_seq_one_letter_code
_entity_poly.pdbx_strand_id
1 'polypeptide(L)'
;MNQQVEERELIGMRCLVSGRVQGVFFRASAREEAQRLGLGGYARNLADGRVEVLACGPREAVTRLRAWLLQGPPLARVDALHCEPLAYQHYNGFTQR
;
A
#
# COMPACT_ATOMS: atom_id res chain seq x y z
N MET A 1 -2.26 4.78 -33.77
CA MET A 1 -2.39 4.58 -33.14
C MET A 1 -2.56 4.41 -32.15
N ASN A 2 -2.85 4.55 -31.99
CA ASN A 2 -3.12 4.27 -31.09
C ASN A 2 -3.19 4.16 -30.07
N GLN A 3 -2.99 4.44 -29.85
CA GLN A 3 -3.07 4.40 -28.96
C GLN A 3 -3.49 4.02 -28.05
N GLN A 4 -3.12 3.73 -28.01
CA GLN A 4 -3.74 3.49 -27.23
C GLN A 4 -3.74 3.89 -26.10
N VAL A 5 -4.31 4.48 -26.02
CA VAL A 5 -4.45 4.86 -24.71
C VAL A 5 -4.86 3.73 -23.91
N GLU A 6 -4.10 3.31 -22.99
CA GLU A 6 -4.51 2.32 -22.22
C GLU A 6 -5.39 2.76 -21.22
N GLU A 7 -6.49 2.12 -21.06
CA GLU A 7 -7.31 2.33 -19.97
C GLU A 7 -6.80 1.54 -18.87
N ARG A 8 -6.15 2.15 -17.94
CA ARG A 8 -5.67 1.45 -16.78
C ARG A 8 -6.80 1.15 -15.89
N GLU A 9 -6.89 -0.11 -15.46
CA GLU A 9 -7.87 -0.51 -14.49
C GLU A 9 -7.51 0.07 -13.13
N LEU A 10 -8.44 0.76 -12.50
CA LEU A 10 -8.24 1.33 -11.17
C LEU A 10 -8.85 0.39 -10.15
N ILE A 11 -8.06 0.05 -9.14
CA ILE A 11 -8.48 -0.90 -8.10
C ILE A 11 -8.15 -0.36 -6.73
N GLY A 12 -8.74 -0.98 -5.71
CA GLY A 12 -8.39 -0.75 -4.33
C GLY A 12 -7.89 -2.03 -3.70
N MET A 13 -7.12 -1.88 -2.62
CA MET A 13 -6.56 -3.01 -1.90
C MET A 13 -6.42 -2.60 -0.45
N ARG A 14 -6.79 -3.51 0.45
CA ARG A 14 -6.57 -3.32 1.88
C ARG A 14 -5.70 -4.44 2.38
N CYS A 15 -4.57 -4.11 2.98
CA CYS A 15 -3.62 -5.10 3.47
C CYS A 15 -3.42 -4.95 4.96
N LEU A 16 -3.24 -6.07 5.64
CA LEU A 16 -2.86 -6.13 7.04
C LEU A 16 -1.49 -6.76 7.11
N VAL A 17 -0.54 -6.04 7.70
CA VAL A 17 0.85 -6.46 7.78
C VAL A 17 1.15 -6.81 9.22
N SER A 18 1.62 -8.04 9.44
CA SER A 18 1.95 -8.54 10.78
C SER A 18 3.44 -8.76 10.90
N GLY A 19 3.95 -8.64 12.12
CA GLY A 19 5.35 -8.88 12.42
C GLY A 19 5.92 -7.71 13.20
N ARG A 20 7.22 -7.46 13.03
CA ARG A 20 7.84 -6.30 13.63
C ARG A 20 7.69 -5.15 12.66
N VAL A 21 6.54 -4.48 12.73
CA VAL A 21 6.16 -3.47 11.74
C VAL A 21 5.79 -2.13 12.36
N GLN A 22 5.63 -2.05 13.68
CA GLN A 22 5.40 -0.77 14.34
C GLN A 22 6.71 -0.31 15.00
N GLY A 23 6.95 1.01 14.99
CA GLY A 23 8.17 1.55 15.60
C GLY A 23 9.42 1.36 14.77
N VAL A 24 9.28 1.01 13.49
CA VAL A 24 10.41 0.76 12.60
C VAL A 24 10.27 1.56 11.29
N PHE A 25 9.52 2.65 11.33
CA PHE A 25 9.29 3.54 10.18
C PHE A 25 8.51 2.88 9.04
N PHE A 26 7.71 1.85 9.37
CA PHE A 26 6.99 1.13 8.33
C PHE A 26 5.98 2.02 7.61
N ARG A 27 5.16 2.77 8.37
CA ARG A 27 4.15 3.64 7.78
C ARG A 27 4.76 4.74 6.93
N ALA A 28 5.84 5.35 7.41
CA ALA A 28 6.50 6.42 6.65
C ALA A 28 7.08 5.88 5.36
N SER A 29 7.70 4.70 5.42
CA SER A 29 8.30 4.08 4.24
C SER A 29 7.23 3.64 3.25
N ALA A 30 6.10 3.11 3.75
CA ALA A 30 4.99 2.72 2.89
C ALA A 30 4.42 3.94 2.17
N ARG A 31 4.31 5.08 2.88
CA ARG A 31 3.85 6.32 2.27
C ARG A 31 4.77 6.77 1.15
N GLU A 32 6.08 6.72 1.38
CA GLU A 32 7.03 7.12 0.36
C GLU A 32 6.91 6.24 -0.87
N GLU A 33 6.80 4.94 -0.66
CA GLU A 33 6.69 4.02 -1.77
C GLU A 33 5.38 4.24 -2.53
N ALA A 34 4.26 4.43 -1.81
CA ALA A 34 2.98 4.66 -2.43
C ALA A 34 2.97 5.97 -3.21
N GLN A 35 3.59 7.02 -2.66
CA GLN A 35 3.67 8.30 -3.35
C GLN A 35 4.49 8.18 -4.63
N ARG A 36 5.60 7.44 -4.57
CA ARG A 36 6.42 7.22 -5.75
C ARG A 36 5.65 6.49 -6.84
N LEU A 37 4.73 5.62 -6.44
CA LEU A 37 3.90 4.86 -7.37
C LEU A 37 2.63 5.60 -7.79
N GLY A 38 2.39 6.79 -7.25
CA GLY A 38 1.20 7.56 -7.61
C GLY A 38 -0.09 7.05 -7.01
N LEU A 39 -0.02 6.32 -5.87
CA LEU A 39 -1.19 5.73 -5.25
C LEU A 39 -1.79 6.66 -4.20
N GLY A 40 -3.11 6.56 -4.02
CA GLY A 40 -3.79 7.21 -2.91
C GLY A 40 -4.12 6.20 -1.82
N GLY A 41 -4.43 6.68 -0.63
CA GLY A 41 -4.81 5.84 0.48
C GLY A 41 -4.11 6.24 1.77
N TYR A 42 -3.82 5.24 2.61
CA TYR A 42 -3.20 5.52 3.90
C TYR A 42 -2.54 4.29 4.50
N ALA A 43 -1.67 4.52 5.47
CA ALA A 43 -1.11 3.47 6.32
C ALA A 43 -1.32 3.89 7.76
N ARG A 44 -1.79 2.97 8.60
CA ARG A 44 -2.01 3.26 10.01
C ARG A 44 -1.68 2.07 10.89
N ASN A 45 -1.24 2.35 12.10
CA ASN A 45 -1.02 1.30 13.09
C ASN A 45 -2.36 0.86 13.66
N LEU A 46 -2.52 -0.44 13.84
CA LEU A 46 -3.69 -0.99 14.54
C LEU A 46 -3.30 -1.30 15.97
N ALA A 47 -4.32 -1.38 16.84
CA ALA A 47 -4.09 -1.61 18.26
C ALA A 47 -3.43 -2.95 18.55
N ASP A 48 -3.60 -3.93 17.66
CA ASP A 48 -3.06 -5.27 17.87
C ASP A 48 -1.63 -5.42 17.35
N GLY A 49 -0.99 -4.33 16.93
CA GLY A 49 0.40 -4.37 16.49
C GLY A 49 0.59 -4.47 14.99
N ARG A 50 -0.48 -4.70 14.25
CA ARG A 50 -0.38 -4.76 12.79
C ARG A 50 -0.40 -3.36 12.19
N VAL A 51 -0.02 -3.28 10.93
CA VAL A 51 -0.16 -2.06 10.15
C VAL A 51 -1.18 -2.31 9.06
N GLU A 52 -2.14 -1.42 8.94
CA GLU A 52 -3.13 -1.47 7.86
C GLU A 52 -2.68 -0.54 6.75
N VAL A 53 -2.69 -1.04 5.52
CA VAL A 53 -2.36 -0.24 4.34
C VAL A 53 -3.54 -0.34 3.38
N LEU A 54 -4.11 0.81 3.05
CA LEU A 54 -5.17 0.87 2.06
C LEU A 54 -4.64 1.66 0.89
N ALA A 55 -4.67 1.08 -0.30
CA ALA A 55 -4.10 1.70 -1.49
C ALA A 55 -5.07 1.63 -2.64
N CYS A 56 -5.16 2.72 -3.39
CA CYS A 56 -6.06 2.83 -4.53
C CYS A 56 -5.33 3.46 -5.69
N GLY A 57 -5.48 2.89 -6.87
CA GLY A 57 -4.87 3.41 -8.08
C GLY A 57 -4.79 2.35 -9.16
N PRO A 58 -3.93 2.56 -10.14
CA PRO A 58 -3.76 1.59 -11.22
C PRO A 58 -3.29 0.25 -10.69
N ARG A 59 -3.82 -0.81 -11.27
CA ARG A 59 -3.52 -2.17 -10.82
C ARG A 59 -2.03 -2.44 -10.74
N GLU A 60 -1.27 -1.98 -11.74
CA GLU A 60 0.17 -2.22 -11.72
C GLU A 60 0.84 -1.61 -10.52
N ALA A 61 0.44 -0.37 -10.18
CA ALA A 61 1.04 0.34 -9.05
C ALA A 61 0.65 -0.32 -7.73
N VAL A 62 -0.61 -0.73 -7.60
CA VAL A 62 -1.08 -1.41 -6.39
C VAL A 62 -0.32 -2.74 -6.21
N THR A 63 -0.11 -3.48 -7.29
CA THR A 63 0.62 -4.74 -7.24
C THR A 63 2.07 -4.52 -6.80
N ARG A 64 2.70 -3.44 -7.25
CA ARG A 64 4.06 -3.13 -6.85
C ARG A 64 4.15 -2.76 -5.38
N LEU A 65 3.17 -2.01 -4.87
CA LEU A 65 3.14 -1.69 -3.46
C LEU A 65 2.97 -2.96 -2.63
N ARG A 66 2.08 -3.85 -3.07
CA ARG A 66 1.87 -5.10 -2.35
C ARG A 66 3.16 -5.91 -2.26
N ALA A 67 3.91 -5.99 -3.36
CA ALA A 67 5.18 -6.70 -3.36
C ALA A 67 6.17 -6.07 -2.38
N TRP A 68 6.20 -4.73 -2.32
CA TRP A 68 7.09 -4.03 -1.39
C TRP A 68 6.70 -4.30 0.06
N LEU A 69 5.40 -4.42 0.35
CA LEU A 69 4.93 -4.65 1.72
C LEU A 69 5.44 -5.98 2.28
N LEU A 70 5.76 -6.94 1.42
CA LEU A 70 6.31 -8.22 1.89
C LEU A 70 7.70 -8.07 2.49
N GLN A 71 8.43 -7.01 2.09
CA GLN A 71 9.76 -6.77 2.64
C GLN A 71 9.73 -5.70 3.70
N GLY A 72 9.06 -4.59 3.43
CA GLY A 72 9.09 -3.44 4.30
C GLY A 72 10.45 -2.76 4.33
N PRO A 73 10.63 -1.77 5.22
CA PRO A 73 11.92 -1.09 5.38
C PRO A 73 12.93 -1.97 6.12
N PRO A 74 14.21 -1.59 6.10
CA PRO A 74 15.28 -2.46 6.61
C PRO A 74 15.11 -2.98 8.03
N LEU A 75 14.51 -2.18 8.93
CA LEU A 75 14.37 -2.60 10.32
C LEU A 75 13.11 -3.41 10.58
N ALA A 76 12.26 -3.57 9.58
CA ALA A 76 11.02 -4.31 9.73
C ALA A 76 11.25 -5.79 9.50
N ARG A 77 10.36 -6.59 10.10
CA ARG A 77 10.28 -8.01 9.81
C ARG A 77 8.82 -8.31 9.55
N VAL A 78 8.50 -8.68 8.31
CA VAL A 78 7.13 -9.00 7.93
C VAL A 78 6.94 -10.50 8.08
N ASP A 79 6.07 -10.89 9.03
CA ASP A 79 5.78 -12.30 9.26
C ASP A 79 4.62 -12.77 8.40
N ALA A 80 3.66 -11.89 8.14
CA ALA A 80 2.49 -12.25 7.33
C ALA A 80 1.93 -11.01 6.66
N LEU A 81 1.40 -11.19 5.46
CA LEU A 81 0.73 -10.14 4.71
C LEU A 81 -0.60 -10.71 4.23
N HIS A 82 -1.69 -10.06 4.61
CA HIS A 82 -3.01 -10.48 4.21
C HIS A 82 -3.68 -9.32 3.49
N CYS A 83 -3.99 -9.49 2.22
CA CYS A 83 -4.59 -8.43 1.42
C CYS A 83 -5.92 -8.88 0.85
N GLU A 84 -6.84 -7.95 0.75
CA GLU A 84 -8.12 -8.21 0.10
C GLU A 84 -8.40 -7.11 -0.90
N PRO A 85 -9.07 -7.44 -2.00
CA PRO A 85 -9.42 -6.42 -2.99
C PRO A 85 -10.57 -5.58 -2.48
N LEU A 86 -10.54 -4.31 -2.85
CA LEU A 86 -11.62 -3.37 -2.58
C LEU A 86 -11.97 -2.65 -3.87
N ALA A 87 -13.17 -2.09 -3.91
CA ALA A 87 -13.53 -1.23 -5.02
C ALA A 87 -12.63 0.01 -4.96
N TYR A 88 -12.30 0.53 -6.14
CA TYR A 88 -11.51 1.75 -6.21
C TYR A 88 -12.27 2.90 -5.57
N GLN A 89 -11.52 3.73 -4.83
CA GLN A 89 -12.05 4.95 -4.28
C GLN A 89 -10.95 5.99 -4.44
N HIS A 90 -11.32 7.20 -4.81
CA HIS A 90 -10.34 8.24 -4.99
C HIS A 90 -9.87 8.76 -3.63
N TYR A 91 -8.56 8.82 -3.44
CA TYR A 91 -7.93 9.46 -2.28
C TYR A 91 -7.03 10.57 -2.77
N ASN A 92 -7.02 11.67 -2.06
CA ASN A 92 -6.21 12.81 -2.43
C ASN A 92 -4.82 12.61 -1.84
N GLY A 93 -4.04 11.74 -2.48
CA GLY A 93 -2.70 11.41 -2.04
C GLY A 93 -2.68 10.26 -1.04
N PHE A 94 -1.48 9.93 -0.56
CA PHE A 94 -1.28 8.85 0.40
C PHE A 94 -0.78 9.45 1.71
N THR A 95 -1.45 9.09 2.81
CA THR A 95 -1.15 9.69 4.11
C THR A 95 -0.73 8.63 5.12
N GLN A 96 -0.02 9.09 6.12
CA GLN A 96 0.35 8.28 7.27
C GLN A 96 -0.57 8.67 8.41
N ARG A 97 -1.27 7.72 8.95
CA ARG A 97 -2.23 7.96 10.01
C ARG A 97 -1.77 7.39 11.35
#